data_414c70b79f9b62aacbd34bb4de9dee82
#
_entry.id   414c70b79f9b62aacbd34bb4de9dee82
#
_cell.length_a   1.000
_cell.length_b   1.000
_cell.length_c   1.000
_cell.angle_alpha   90.00
_cell.angle_beta   90.00
_cell.angle_gamma   90.00
#
_symmetry.space_group_name_H-M   'P 1'
#
loop_
_entity.id
_entity.type
_entity.pdbx_description
1 polymer ?
#
loop_
_entity_poly.entity_id
_entity_poly.type
_entity_poly.pdbx_seq_one_letter_code
_entity_poly.pdbx_strand_id
1 'polypeptide(L)'
;MQSSILAKIIAIIAGIIASVAPIQNTAPENPARNTASSSPPVVVVEKTKLDTATTTVKNIPLGEKTHEKPALKPKIKPEINQQAATKPVSPPPPAPKKLIPLEELDEKARKATVNILCTTKTGGDFKPISGSGIIINGRGVILTNAHVAQYLLLKDYSTKDFVTCVARAGSPAVPAYKIEILYFPAIWLAENAKEIKRGSPEGTGENDYALFLITGSATPNPLPSALPFVAIDTNQKNILGEISLLLIGYPASFLGGIATQKDLWITSSPSFITKFYYFNDKTNIDVFSVGSNIIAQKGASGGAVISRWTGKVEAILATMSEGKTTESRELSAITIAHINRSFKSETGKSLDEFLSGNIDESFQEFTQNTLPGLTKTLETAVENISAN
;
A
#
# COMPACT_ATOMS: atom_id res chain seq x y z
N MET A 1 33.06 -5.47 -8.75
CA MET A 1 31.75 -5.37 -9.41
C MET A 1 30.90 -4.18 -8.93
N GLN A 2 31.08 -3.67 -7.72
CA GLN A 2 30.33 -2.51 -7.19
C GLN A 2 30.63 -1.17 -7.88
N SER A 3 31.81 -0.98 -8.46
CA SER A 3 32.17 0.31 -9.11
C SER A 3 31.50 0.53 -10.48
N SER A 4 30.98 -0.52 -11.12
CA SER A 4 30.33 -0.44 -12.43
C SER A 4 28.89 0.07 -12.39
N ILE A 5 28.18 -0.14 -11.28
CA ILE A 5 26.76 0.28 -11.13
C ILE A 5 26.71 1.78 -10.80
N LEU A 6 27.60 2.24 -9.91
CA LEU A 6 27.70 3.66 -9.56
C LEU A 6 28.10 4.53 -10.75
N ALA A 7 29.00 4.03 -11.62
CA ALA A 7 29.40 4.71 -12.84
C ALA A 7 28.30 4.81 -13.89
N LYS A 8 27.40 3.82 -13.96
CA LYS A 8 26.23 3.85 -14.87
C LYS A 8 25.15 4.83 -14.39
N ILE A 9 24.94 4.96 -13.08
CA ILE A 9 24.02 5.93 -12.50
C ILE A 9 24.50 7.36 -12.74
N ILE A 10 25.81 7.64 -12.61
CA ILE A 10 26.38 8.97 -12.88
C ILE A 10 26.32 9.33 -14.38
N ALA A 11 26.43 8.37 -15.28
CA ALA A 11 26.36 8.62 -16.72
C ALA A 11 24.94 8.95 -17.21
N ILE A 12 23.90 8.44 -16.55
CA ILE A 12 22.49 8.76 -16.88
C ILE A 12 22.15 10.20 -16.45
N ILE A 13 22.72 10.69 -15.37
CA ILE A 13 22.47 12.05 -14.85
C ILE A 13 23.13 13.14 -15.74
N ALA A 14 24.21 12.85 -16.43
CA ALA A 14 24.92 13.82 -17.27
C ALA A 14 24.30 14.04 -18.67
N GLY A 15 23.38 13.19 -19.12
CA GLY A 15 22.81 13.22 -20.49
C GLY A 15 21.56 14.10 -20.68
N ILE A 16 20.96 14.68 -19.63
CA ILE A 16 19.65 15.31 -19.69
C ILE A 16 19.69 16.87 -19.72
N ILE A 17 20.86 17.51 -19.75
CA ILE A 17 21.02 18.98 -19.66
C ILE A 17 21.05 19.68 -21.04
N ALA A 18 20.48 19.19 -22.09
CA ALA A 18 20.44 19.90 -23.36
C ALA A 18 19.06 19.84 -24.01
N SER A 19 18.30 20.91 -23.86
CA SER A 19 17.30 21.51 -24.75
C SER A 19 15.97 21.90 -24.11
N VAL A 20 15.77 23.19 -23.79
CA VAL A 20 14.44 23.85 -23.75
C VAL A 20 14.55 25.31 -24.16
N ALA A 21 13.80 25.71 -25.19
CA ALA A 21 13.63 27.10 -25.61
C ALA A 21 12.42 27.77 -24.88
N PRO A 22 12.40 29.11 -24.71
CA PRO A 22 11.39 29.79 -23.87
C PRO A 22 10.09 30.07 -24.63
N ILE A 23 8.94 29.92 -23.93
CA ILE A 23 7.60 30.33 -24.35
C ILE A 23 7.13 31.50 -23.51
N GLN A 24 6.62 32.56 -24.20
CA GLN A 24 6.19 33.83 -23.62
C GLN A 24 4.84 33.73 -22.88
N ASN A 25 4.74 34.42 -21.77
CA ASN A 25 3.53 34.56 -20.93
C ASN A 25 2.60 35.69 -21.44
N THR A 26 1.32 35.41 -21.55
CA THR A 26 0.26 36.41 -21.53
C THR A 26 -0.75 36.06 -20.45
N ALA A 27 -0.97 36.99 -19.49
CA ALA A 27 -1.93 36.88 -18.40
C ALA A 27 -3.37 37.20 -18.89
N PRO A 28 -4.41 36.58 -18.30
CA PRO A 28 -5.76 37.08 -18.42
C PRO A 28 -6.27 37.72 -17.12
N GLU A 29 -7.07 38.76 -17.35
CA GLU A 29 -7.72 39.66 -16.40
C GLU A 29 -8.78 38.97 -15.50
N ASN A 30 -9.00 39.61 -14.33
CA ASN A 30 -9.93 39.25 -13.28
C ASN A 30 -11.32 39.90 -13.52
N PRO A 31 -12.45 39.21 -13.43
CA PRO A 31 -13.72 39.89 -13.21
C PRO A 31 -14.33 39.68 -11.83
N ALA A 32 -14.98 40.73 -11.42
CA ALA A 32 -15.52 41.13 -10.15
C ALA A 32 -16.45 40.12 -9.42
N ARG A 33 -16.41 40.32 -8.11
CA ARG A 33 -17.24 39.81 -7.03
C ARG A 33 -18.72 40.19 -7.21
N ASN A 34 -19.62 39.19 -7.13
CA ASN A 34 -21.03 39.42 -6.80
C ASN A 34 -21.47 38.46 -5.70
N THR A 35 -21.91 39.02 -4.61
CA THR A 35 -22.53 38.37 -3.45
C THR A 35 -24.00 38.14 -3.73
N ALA A 36 -24.45 36.89 -3.64
CA ALA A 36 -25.87 36.57 -3.39
C ALA A 36 -25.97 35.31 -2.54
N SER A 37 -26.54 35.48 -1.36
CA SER A 37 -26.99 34.43 -0.43
C SER A 37 -28.16 33.65 -1.04
N SER A 38 -28.09 32.32 -1.08
CA SER A 38 -29.28 31.47 -1.19
C SER A 38 -29.06 30.13 -0.50
N SER A 39 -29.99 29.81 0.37
CA SER A 39 -30.12 28.58 1.15
C SER A 39 -30.31 27.35 0.24
N PRO A 40 -29.86 26.13 0.65
CA PRO A 40 -30.04 24.93 -0.18
C PRO A 40 -31.47 24.41 -0.12
N PRO A 41 -32.00 23.82 -1.22
CA PRO A 41 -33.33 23.22 -1.25
C PRO A 41 -33.35 21.85 -0.53
N VAL A 42 -34.42 21.66 0.24
CA VAL A 42 -34.82 20.40 0.87
C VAL A 42 -35.23 19.41 -0.22
N VAL A 43 -34.54 18.26 -0.32
CA VAL A 43 -34.94 17.16 -1.20
C VAL A 43 -35.89 16.24 -0.41
N VAL A 44 -37.16 16.20 -0.83
CA VAL A 44 -38.15 15.23 -0.39
C VAL A 44 -37.91 13.92 -1.13
N VAL A 45 -37.64 12.84 -0.40
CA VAL A 45 -37.49 11.50 -0.99
C VAL A 45 -38.86 10.84 -1.05
N GLU A 46 -39.37 10.68 -2.23
CA GLU A 46 -40.58 9.94 -2.55
C GLU A 46 -40.29 8.43 -2.54
N LYS A 47 -41.00 7.66 -1.71
CA LYS A 47 -40.92 6.20 -1.63
C LYS A 47 -41.58 5.57 -2.84
N THR A 48 -40.80 5.01 -3.76
CA THR A 48 -41.35 4.15 -4.81
C THR A 48 -41.51 2.71 -4.31
N LYS A 49 -42.71 2.16 -4.47
CA LYS A 49 -43.07 0.77 -4.15
C LYS A 49 -42.34 -0.21 -5.05
N LEU A 50 -41.78 -1.24 -4.45
CA LEU A 50 -41.17 -2.38 -5.11
C LEU A 50 -42.27 -3.38 -5.49
N ASP A 51 -42.52 -3.54 -6.79
CA ASP A 51 -43.43 -4.57 -7.30
C ASP A 51 -42.69 -5.93 -7.37
N THR A 52 -43.29 -6.90 -6.69
CA THR A 52 -42.82 -8.29 -6.62
C THR A 52 -43.24 -9.03 -7.89
N ALA A 53 -42.33 -9.31 -8.79
CA ALA A 53 -42.58 -10.18 -9.95
C ALA A 53 -42.31 -11.65 -9.56
N THR A 54 -43.36 -12.43 -9.44
CA THR A 54 -43.33 -13.87 -9.22
C THR A 54 -43.09 -14.58 -10.55
N THR A 55 -41.96 -15.21 -10.73
CA THR A 55 -41.66 -16.04 -11.90
C THR A 55 -42.04 -17.50 -11.63
N THR A 56 -43.07 -17.96 -12.30
CA THR A 56 -43.61 -19.34 -12.26
C THR A 56 -42.68 -20.26 -13.03
N VAL A 57 -42.11 -21.28 -12.37
CA VAL A 57 -41.33 -22.34 -13.02
C VAL A 57 -42.30 -23.42 -13.53
N LYS A 58 -42.30 -23.67 -14.84
CA LYS A 58 -43.01 -24.77 -15.48
C LYS A 58 -42.25 -26.06 -15.32
N ASN A 59 -42.90 -27.07 -14.71
CA ASN A 59 -42.46 -28.48 -14.68
C ASN A 59 -42.60 -29.14 -16.06
N ILE A 60 -41.50 -29.84 -16.50
CA ILE A 60 -41.53 -30.75 -17.65
C ILE A 60 -41.43 -32.18 -17.09
N PRO A 61 -42.29 -33.12 -17.51
CA PRO A 61 -42.32 -34.47 -16.95
C PRO A 61 -41.26 -35.42 -17.51
N LEU A 62 -40.74 -36.27 -16.62
CA LEU A 62 -39.78 -37.34 -16.87
C LEU A 62 -40.51 -38.52 -17.54
N GLY A 63 -40.06 -38.92 -18.71
CA GLY A 63 -40.53 -40.13 -19.38
C GLY A 63 -39.77 -41.36 -18.89
N GLU A 64 -40.51 -42.29 -18.38
CA GLU A 64 -40.16 -43.65 -17.96
C GLU A 64 -39.98 -44.56 -19.17
N LYS A 65 -38.85 -45.28 -19.31
CA LYS A 65 -38.76 -46.48 -20.17
C LYS A 65 -38.07 -47.59 -19.42
N THR A 66 -38.90 -48.57 -19.06
CA THR A 66 -38.59 -49.90 -18.62
C THR A 66 -37.98 -50.75 -19.79
N HIS A 67 -36.91 -51.46 -19.54
CA HIS A 67 -36.58 -52.68 -20.28
C HIS A 67 -36.06 -53.80 -19.36
N GLU A 68 -36.62 -54.95 -19.59
CA GLU A 68 -36.58 -56.22 -18.88
C GLU A 68 -35.19 -56.91 -18.88
N LYS A 69 -35.07 -57.76 -17.88
CA LYS A 69 -34.02 -58.72 -17.57
C LYS A 69 -34.18 -60.01 -18.40
N PRO A 70 -33.10 -60.75 -18.70
CA PRO A 70 -33.15 -62.21 -18.51
C PRO A 70 -32.06 -62.73 -17.58
N ALA A 71 -32.51 -63.69 -16.76
CA ALA A 71 -31.72 -64.46 -15.81
C ALA A 71 -30.98 -65.62 -16.51
N LEU A 72 -29.78 -65.95 -16.09
CA LEU A 72 -29.17 -67.26 -16.20
C LEU A 72 -28.32 -67.61 -14.99
N LYS A 73 -28.46 -68.84 -14.54
CA LYS A 73 -27.98 -69.50 -13.33
C LYS A 73 -26.55 -70.05 -13.46
N PRO A 74 -26.00 -70.70 -12.41
CA PRO A 74 -24.69 -70.47 -11.87
C PRO A 74 -23.67 -71.59 -12.19
N LYS A 75 -22.35 -71.26 -12.07
CA LYS A 75 -21.34 -72.36 -11.90
C LYS A 75 -20.06 -71.85 -11.19
N ILE A 76 -19.84 -72.51 -10.03
CA ILE A 76 -18.57 -73.06 -9.49
C ILE A 76 -17.48 -72.01 -9.05
N LYS A 77 -17.21 -72.05 -7.74
CA LYS A 77 -16.02 -71.52 -7.04
C LYS A 77 -14.72 -72.24 -7.51
N PRO A 78 -13.60 -71.49 -7.47
CA PRO A 78 -12.49 -71.94 -6.65
C PRO A 78 -12.13 -70.88 -5.59
N GLU A 79 -11.84 -71.37 -4.40
CA GLU A 79 -11.20 -70.61 -3.32
C GLU A 79 -9.81 -70.13 -3.75
N ILE A 80 -9.61 -68.85 -3.80
CA ILE A 80 -8.29 -68.25 -3.85
C ILE A 80 -8.15 -67.39 -2.58
N ASN A 81 -7.22 -67.82 -1.77
CA ASN A 81 -6.75 -67.13 -0.57
C ASN A 81 -6.24 -65.74 -0.96
N GLN A 82 -7.06 -64.71 -0.79
CA GLN A 82 -6.65 -63.31 -0.97
C GLN A 82 -6.17 -62.75 0.37
N GLN A 83 -4.87 -62.77 0.54
CA GLN A 83 -4.21 -61.81 1.46
C GLN A 83 -4.66 -60.42 1.05
N ALA A 84 -5.43 -59.79 1.93
CA ALA A 84 -5.87 -58.39 1.79
C ALA A 84 -4.63 -57.49 1.78
N ALA A 85 -4.20 -57.08 0.59
CA ALA A 85 -3.28 -55.95 0.46
C ALA A 85 -4.01 -54.68 0.98
N THR A 86 -3.63 -54.23 2.15
CA THR A 86 -4.06 -52.96 2.69
C THR A 86 -3.63 -51.87 1.69
N LYS A 87 -4.59 -51.28 0.99
CA LYS A 87 -4.35 -50.06 0.21
C LYS A 87 -3.70 -49.02 1.11
N PRO A 88 -2.65 -48.33 0.69
CA PRO A 88 -2.13 -47.21 1.45
C PRO A 88 -3.28 -46.21 1.70
N VAL A 89 -3.61 -45.98 2.94
CA VAL A 89 -4.56 -44.91 3.32
C VAL A 89 -3.90 -43.61 2.94
N SER A 90 -4.43 -42.94 1.92
CA SER A 90 -4.00 -41.58 1.60
C SER A 90 -4.16 -40.72 2.85
N PRO A 91 -3.17 -39.92 3.20
CA PRO A 91 -3.31 -39.02 4.34
C PRO A 91 -4.57 -38.19 4.19
N PRO A 92 -5.32 -37.94 5.26
CA PRO A 92 -6.52 -37.10 5.19
C PRO A 92 -6.15 -35.76 4.57
N PRO A 93 -7.03 -35.15 3.73
CA PRO A 93 -6.79 -33.83 3.19
C PRO A 93 -6.51 -32.86 4.36
N PRO A 94 -5.55 -31.92 4.21
CA PRO A 94 -5.27 -30.96 5.25
C PRO A 94 -6.55 -30.23 5.64
N ALA A 95 -6.78 -30.07 6.93
CA ALA A 95 -7.94 -29.36 7.43
C ALA A 95 -8.02 -27.95 6.79
N PRO A 96 -9.21 -27.47 6.40
CA PRO A 96 -9.35 -26.15 5.81
C PRO A 96 -8.75 -25.10 6.75
N LYS A 97 -7.80 -24.31 6.26
CA LYS A 97 -7.16 -23.23 7.04
C LYS A 97 -8.27 -22.28 7.49
N LYS A 98 -8.42 -22.07 8.78
CA LYS A 98 -9.40 -21.16 9.35
C LYS A 98 -8.91 -19.71 9.14
N LEU A 99 -9.75 -18.86 8.55
CA LEU A 99 -9.46 -17.42 8.45
C LEU A 99 -9.38 -16.79 9.85
N ILE A 100 -8.43 -15.89 10.02
CA ILE A 100 -8.34 -15.06 11.24
C ILE A 100 -9.60 -14.18 11.30
N PRO A 101 -10.28 -14.09 12.46
CA PRO A 101 -11.41 -13.19 12.62
C PRO A 101 -11.01 -11.76 12.28
N LEU A 102 -11.90 -11.03 11.59
CA LEU A 102 -11.63 -9.64 11.18
C LEU A 102 -11.36 -8.74 12.37
N GLU A 103 -12.10 -8.92 13.46
CA GLU A 103 -11.95 -8.13 14.68
C GLU A 103 -10.57 -8.28 15.32
N GLU A 104 -10.08 -9.52 15.45
CA GLU A 104 -8.75 -9.82 15.98
C GLU A 104 -7.65 -9.21 15.10
N LEU A 105 -7.79 -9.36 13.78
CA LEU A 105 -6.82 -8.84 12.82
C LEU A 105 -6.83 -7.30 12.81
N ASP A 106 -8.01 -6.68 12.87
CA ASP A 106 -8.19 -5.23 12.90
C ASP A 106 -7.58 -4.63 14.17
N GLU A 107 -7.83 -5.23 15.34
CA GLU A 107 -7.24 -4.76 16.60
C GLU A 107 -5.70 -4.77 16.56
N LYS A 108 -5.11 -5.84 16.05
CA LYS A 108 -3.67 -5.96 15.87
C LYS A 108 -3.13 -4.94 14.88
N ALA A 109 -3.79 -4.81 13.73
CA ALA A 109 -3.38 -3.92 12.65
C ALA A 109 -3.46 -2.44 13.06
N ARG A 110 -4.50 -2.02 13.78
CA ARG A 110 -4.66 -0.65 14.29
C ARG A 110 -3.51 -0.23 15.20
N LYS A 111 -3.02 -1.13 16.03
CA LYS A 111 -1.88 -0.85 16.93
C LYS A 111 -0.57 -0.64 16.17
N ALA A 112 -0.41 -1.28 15.01
CA ALA A 112 0.80 -1.21 14.18
C ALA A 112 0.72 -0.15 13.06
N THR A 113 -0.47 0.40 12.76
CA THR A 113 -0.64 1.38 11.68
C THR A 113 -0.43 2.78 12.22
N VAL A 114 0.34 3.58 11.49
CA VAL A 114 0.64 4.97 11.82
C VAL A 114 0.22 5.90 10.69
N ASN A 115 -0.11 7.14 11.05
CA ASN A 115 -0.19 8.24 10.11
C ASN A 115 1.16 8.98 10.08
N ILE A 116 1.67 9.26 8.91
CA ILE A 116 2.87 10.06 8.68
C ILE A 116 2.41 11.46 8.29
N LEU A 117 2.67 12.44 9.16
CA LEU A 117 2.39 13.84 8.90
C LEU A 117 3.69 14.60 8.75
N CYS A 118 3.90 15.19 7.56
CA CYS A 118 5.02 16.09 7.30
C CYS A 118 4.52 17.52 7.15
N THR A 119 5.17 18.46 7.84
CA THR A 119 4.85 19.90 7.84
C THR A 119 6.10 20.71 7.57
N THR A 120 5.94 21.87 6.96
CA THR A 120 7.02 22.84 6.78
C THR A 120 7.02 23.89 7.88
N LYS A 121 8.19 24.34 8.28
CA LYS A 121 8.39 25.36 9.34
C LYS A 121 7.87 26.75 8.91
N THR A 122 8.04 27.07 7.65
CA THR A 122 7.54 28.30 7.04
C THR A 122 6.58 27.95 5.93
N GLY A 123 5.44 28.65 5.82
CA GLY A 123 4.56 28.51 4.67
C GLY A 123 5.35 28.73 3.37
N GLY A 124 4.90 28.18 2.28
CA GLY A 124 5.57 28.27 0.99
C GLY A 124 4.94 27.29 -0.02
N ASP A 125 5.71 26.94 -1.03
CA ASP A 125 5.27 26.04 -2.13
C ASP A 125 4.94 24.60 -1.67
N PHE A 126 5.45 24.20 -0.50
CA PHE A 126 5.21 22.87 0.06
C PHE A 126 4.02 22.87 1.02
N LYS A 127 2.98 22.17 0.64
CA LYS A 127 1.81 21.92 1.50
C LYS A 127 2.10 20.79 2.48
N PRO A 128 1.54 20.83 3.70
CA PRO A 128 1.56 19.68 4.59
C PRO A 128 1.05 18.43 3.88
N ILE A 129 1.73 17.31 4.05
CA ILE A 129 1.26 16.00 3.53
C ILE A 129 0.90 15.08 4.67
N SER A 130 -0.07 14.22 4.38
CA SER A 130 -0.51 13.14 5.26
C SER A 130 -0.50 11.83 4.47
N GLY A 131 0.19 10.84 5.00
CA GLY A 131 0.24 9.47 4.48
C GLY A 131 0.02 8.47 5.60
N SER A 132 0.03 7.21 5.26
CA SER A 132 -0.04 6.07 6.18
C SER A 132 1.27 5.30 6.20
N GLY A 133 1.48 4.46 7.20
CA GLY A 133 2.56 3.50 7.28
C GLY A 133 2.19 2.35 8.20
N ILE A 134 2.90 1.25 8.08
CA ILE A 134 2.72 0.08 8.93
C ILE A 134 4.04 -0.31 9.59
N ILE A 135 4.05 -0.49 10.91
CA ILE A 135 5.20 -1.01 11.65
C ILE A 135 5.31 -2.51 11.35
N ILE A 136 6.42 -2.94 10.76
CA ILE A 136 6.63 -4.29 10.24
C ILE A 136 7.53 -5.18 11.11
N ASN A 137 8.18 -4.61 12.13
CA ASN A 137 8.91 -5.36 13.15
C ASN A 137 8.94 -4.64 14.50
N GLY A 138 9.24 -5.37 15.57
CA GLY A 138 9.23 -4.86 16.95
C GLY A 138 10.31 -3.82 17.27
N ARG A 139 11.29 -3.60 16.37
CA ARG A 139 12.32 -2.55 16.51
C ARG A 139 11.89 -1.21 15.90
N GLY A 140 10.68 -1.13 15.35
CA GLY A 140 10.09 0.12 14.88
C GLY A 140 10.43 0.48 13.44
N VAL A 141 10.62 -0.51 12.57
CA VAL A 141 10.70 -0.26 11.14
C VAL A 141 9.29 -0.05 10.59
N ILE A 142 9.04 1.11 9.98
CA ILE A 142 7.79 1.46 9.33
C ILE A 142 7.98 1.33 7.81
N LEU A 143 7.10 0.58 7.16
CA LEU A 143 6.99 0.53 5.70
C LEU A 143 5.92 1.54 5.25
N THR A 144 6.24 2.33 4.22
CA THR A 144 5.36 3.33 3.60
C THR A 144 5.70 3.51 2.12
N ASN A 145 5.06 4.45 1.42
CA ASN A 145 5.42 4.79 0.05
C ASN A 145 6.58 5.80 -0.02
N ALA A 146 7.37 5.74 -1.09
CA ALA A 146 8.45 6.69 -1.36
C ALA A 146 7.91 8.12 -1.56
N HIS A 147 6.77 8.29 -2.26
CA HIS A 147 6.15 9.60 -2.45
C HIS A 147 5.71 10.26 -1.12
N VAL A 148 5.48 9.48 -0.05
CA VAL A 148 5.24 9.98 1.31
C VAL A 148 6.57 10.29 2.00
N ALA A 149 7.55 9.40 1.89
CA ALA A 149 8.82 9.52 2.61
C ALA A 149 9.74 10.60 2.07
N GLN A 150 9.66 10.95 0.77
CA GLN A 150 10.53 11.92 0.12
C GLN A 150 10.59 13.29 0.81
N TYR A 151 9.51 13.68 1.48
CA TYR A 151 9.47 14.97 2.18
C TYR A 151 10.50 15.08 3.29
N LEU A 152 10.87 13.98 3.95
CA LEU A 152 11.90 13.98 4.97
C LEU A 152 13.33 14.14 4.39
N LEU A 153 13.53 13.90 3.09
CA LEU A 153 14.77 14.28 2.40
C LEU A 153 15.00 15.79 2.36
N LEU A 154 13.94 16.59 2.51
CA LEU A 154 14.00 18.06 2.58
C LEU A 154 14.06 18.59 4.01
N LYS A 155 14.44 17.77 4.99
CA LYS A 155 14.47 18.13 6.42
C LYS A 155 15.18 19.45 6.67
N ASP A 156 16.33 19.66 6.07
CA ASP A 156 17.16 20.85 6.25
C ASP A 156 17.26 21.73 4.97
N TYR A 157 16.31 21.57 4.03
CA TYR A 157 16.27 22.37 2.81
C TYR A 157 16.14 23.85 3.15
N SER A 158 17.04 24.67 2.62
CA SER A 158 17.16 26.13 2.86
C SER A 158 17.40 26.56 4.31
N THR A 159 16.81 25.88 5.30
CA THR A 159 16.99 26.17 6.73
C THR A 159 16.87 24.89 7.55
N LYS A 160 17.56 24.85 8.69
CA LYS A 160 17.48 23.71 9.61
C LYS A 160 16.04 23.44 10.05
N ASP A 161 15.65 22.16 10.03
CA ASP A 161 14.32 21.66 10.37
C ASP A 161 13.22 22.30 9.49
N PHE A 162 13.50 22.53 8.20
CA PHE A 162 12.54 23.08 7.25
C PHE A 162 11.33 22.17 7.08
N VAL A 163 11.53 20.87 6.93
CA VAL A 163 10.47 19.86 6.97
C VAL A 163 10.61 19.02 8.23
N THR A 164 9.50 18.83 8.93
CA THR A 164 9.42 17.93 10.07
C THR A 164 8.35 16.88 9.79
N CYS A 165 8.72 15.62 9.89
CA CYS A 165 7.78 14.48 9.79
C CYS A 165 7.64 13.81 11.16
N VAL A 166 6.40 13.44 11.51
CA VAL A 166 6.09 12.73 12.75
C VAL A 166 5.16 11.55 12.43
N ALA A 167 5.41 10.40 13.04
CA ALA A 167 4.46 9.30 12.99
C ALA A 167 3.45 9.46 14.15
N ARG A 168 2.18 9.50 13.78
CA ARG A 168 1.05 9.64 14.69
C ARG A 168 0.35 8.28 14.82
N ALA A 169 -0.16 7.97 15.99
CA ALA A 169 -0.89 6.74 16.26
C ALA A 169 -2.23 7.02 16.94
N GLY A 170 -3.10 6.02 16.95
CA GLY A 170 -4.39 6.12 17.62
C GLY A 170 -5.53 6.63 16.72
N SER A 171 -6.69 6.85 17.33
CA SER A 171 -7.92 7.25 16.65
C SER A 171 -8.73 8.17 17.58
N PRO A 172 -8.61 9.49 17.45
CA PRO A 172 -7.86 10.22 16.41
C PRO A 172 -6.33 10.07 16.53
N ALA A 173 -5.63 10.31 15.40
CA ALA A 173 -4.18 10.20 15.29
C ALA A 173 -3.48 11.34 16.06
N VAL A 174 -2.64 11.00 17.03
CA VAL A 174 -1.85 11.94 17.82
C VAL A 174 -0.34 11.65 17.66
N PRO A 175 0.55 12.66 17.79
CA PRO A 175 2.00 12.44 17.73
C PRO A 175 2.42 11.31 18.69
N ALA A 176 3.14 10.32 18.15
CA ALA A 176 3.58 9.16 18.92
C ALA A 176 5.09 8.92 18.78
N TYR A 177 5.62 9.01 17.56
CA TYR A 177 6.99 8.59 17.29
C TYR A 177 7.75 9.61 16.44
N LYS A 178 9.03 9.82 16.79
CA LYS A 178 10.03 10.46 15.92
C LYS A 178 10.51 9.43 14.92
N ILE A 179 10.65 9.84 13.66
CA ILE A 179 11.02 8.94 12.56
C ILE A 179 12.16 9.55 11.73
N GLU A 180 13.03 8.67 11.24
CA GLU A 180 14.09 9.02 10.28
C GLU A 180 14.07 8.02 9.13
N ILE A 181 14.64 8.37 7.97
CA ILE A 181 14.68 7.47 6.81
C ILE A 181 15.72 6.37 7.07
N LEU A 182 15.27 5.11 7.04
CA LEU A 182 16.12 3.92 7.14
C LEU A 182 16.56 3.42 5.76
N TYR A 183 15.66 3.55 4.76
CA TYR A 183 15.93 3.18 3.38
C TYR A 183 14.99 3.95 2.44
N PHE A 184 15.53 4.35 1.30
CA PHE A 184 14.78 5.03 0.25
C PHE A 184 15.32 4.60 -1.14
N PRO A 185 14.49 4.14 -2.10
CA PRO A 185 14.94 3.68 -3.41
C PRO A 185 15.50 4.83 -4.25
N ALA A 186 16.77 4.76 -4.60
CA ALA A 186 17.41 5.79 -5.40
C ALA A 186 16.84 5.89 -6.82
N ILE A 187 16.43 4.75 -7.39
CA ILE A 187 15.80 4.69 -8.70
C ILE A 187 14.47 5.44 -8.73
N TRP A 188 13.63 5.28 -7.70
CA TRP A 188 12.37 5.99 -7.61
C TRP A 188 12.58 7.51 -7.57
N LEU A 189 13.56 7.97 -6.78
CA LEU A 189 13.86 9.40 -6.67
C LEU A 189 14.34 9.98 -7.99
N ALA A 190 15.22 9.27 -8.70
CA ALA A 190 15.74 9.72 -10.01
C ALA A 190 14.61 9.93 -11.03
N GLU A 191 13.57 9.12 -10.98
CA GLU A 191 12.43 9.18 -11.90
C GLU A 191 11.38 10.21 -11.48
N ASN A 192 11.18 10.43 -10.16
CA ASN A 192 10.01 11.14 -9.64
C ASN A 192 10.33 12.44 -8.89
N ALA A 193 11.60 12.81 -8.66
CA ALA A 193 11.96 13.98 -7.85
C ALA A 193 11.31 15.30 -8.32
N LYS A 194 11.13 15.47 -9.63
CA LYS A 194 10.48 16.66 -10.23
C LYS A 194 8.96 16.74 -9.96
N GLU A 195 8.35 15.65 -9.50
CA GLU A 195 6.91 15.60 -9.26
C GLU A 195 6.53 16.05 -7.83
N ILE A 196 7.51 16.34 -6.96
CA ILE A 196 7.28 16.65 -5.54
C ILE A 196 6.33 17.84 -5.30
N LYS A 197 6.30 18.81 -6.21
CA LYS A 197 5.40 19.97 -6.14
C LYS A 197 4.01 19.70 -6.70
N ARG A 198 3.80 18.58 -7.39
CA ARG A 198 2.49 18.20 -7.90
C ARG A 198 1.60 17.69 -6.78
N GLY A 199 0.37 18.17 -6.71
CA GLY A 199 -0.60 17.77 -5.69
C GLY A 199 -1.11 16.33 -5.84
N SER A 200 -0.78 15.65 -6.94
CA SER A 200 -1.08 14.25 -7.21
C SER A 200 0.05 13.72 -8.11
N PRO A 201 1.04 13.02 -7.56
CA PRO A 201 2.08 12.42 -8.37
C PRO A 201 1.47 11.32 -9.25
N GLU A 202 1.81 11.36 -10.54
CA GLU A 202 1.45 10.32 -11.51
C GLU A 202 2.61 9.32 -11.59
N GLY A 203 2.31 8.02 -11.58
CA GLY A 203 3.33 6.99 -11.71
C GLY A 203 2.71 5.59 -11.73
N THR A 204 3.52 4.59 -12.13
CA THR A 204 3.12 3.17 -12.14
C THR A 204 3.00 2.58 -10.75
N GLY A 205 3.60 3.23 -9.74
CA GLY A 205 3.82 2.68 -8.41
C GLY A 205 5.08 1.81 -8.32
N GLU A 206 5.82 1.62 -9.41
CA GLU A 206 7.07 0.87 -9.41
C GLU A 206 8.10 1.56 -8.50
N ASN A 207 8.69 0.78 -7.59
CA ASN A 207 9.65 1.25 -6.58
C ASN A 207 9.09 2.30 -5.59
N ASP A 208 7.76 2.53 -5.55
CA ASP A 208 7.15 3.50 -4.65
C ASP A 208 6.98 2.95 -3.23
N TYR A 209 8.08 2.70 -2.56
CA TYR A 209 8.14 2.25 -1.15
C TYR A 209 9.36 2.86 -0.45
N ALA A 210 9.30 2.97 0.87
CA ALA A 210 10.41 3.40 1.71
C ALA A 210 10.29 2.82 3.12
N LEU A 211 11.39 2.80 3.85
CA LEU A 211 11.44 2.39 5.25
C LEU A 211 11.82 3.58 6.12
N PHE A 212 11.05 3.81 7.17
CA PHE A 212 11.45 4.66 8.29
C PHE A 212 11.88 3.82 9.49
N LEU A 213 12.74 4.39 10.33
CA LEU A 213 13.05 3.88 11.66
C LEU A 213 12.41 4.81 12.70
N ILE A 214 11.72 4.24 13.69
CA ILE A 214 11.32 4.96 14.89
C ILE A 214 12.56 5.16 15.75
N THR A 215 13.01 6.40 15.88
CA THR A 215 14.23 6.78 16.62
C THR A 215 13.95 7.28 18.03
N GLY A 216 12.68 7.50 18.37
CA GLY A 216 12.30 7.98 19.70
C GLY A 216 10.81 8.25 19.85
N SER A 217 10.41 8.56 21.08
CA SER A 217 9.05 9.01 21.37
C SER A 217 8.87 10.48 20.96
N ALA A 218 7.71 10.82 20.39
CA ALA A 218 7.28 12.20 20.16
C ALA A 218 6.51 12.77 21.38
N THR A 219 6.39 11.98 22.46
CA THR A 219 5.74 12.35 23.72
C THR A 219 6.76 12.32 24.87
N PRO A 220 6.44 12.86 26.06
CA PRO A 220 7.31 12.71 27.24
C PRO A 220 7.52 11.27 27.70
N ASN A 221 6.64 10.33 27.33
CA ASN A 221 6.74 8.93 27.71
C ASN A 221 7.82 8.23 26.88
N PRO A 222 8.64 7.33 27.46
CA PRO A 222 9.62 6.54 26.72
C PRO A 222 8.93 5.58 25.76
N LEU A 223 9.67 5.13 24.74
CA LEU A 223 9.20 4.04 23.87
C LEU A 223 9.01 2.75 24.69
N PRO A 224 8.02 1.92 24.37
CA PRO A 224 7.91 0.56 24.92
C PRO A 224 9.11 -0.28 24.48
N SER A 225 9.43 -1.32 25.23
CA SER A 225 10.54 -2.25 24.94
C SER A 225 10.37 -2.99 23.60
N ALA A 226 9.13 -3.18 23.16
CA ALA A 226 8.80 -3.70 21.85
C ALA A 226 7.58 -2.95 21.30
N LEU A 227 7.67 -2.52 20.03
CA LEU A 227 6.58 -1.82 19.35
C LEU A 227 5.58 -2.83 18.77
N PRO A 228 4.27 -2.51 18.75
CA PRO A 228 3.29 -3.34 18.05
C PRO A 228 3.61 -3.37 16.56
N PHE A 229 3.53 -4.54 15.94
CA PHE A 229 3.83 -4.71 14.52
C PHE A 229 3.00 -5.80 13.85
N VAL A 230 2.92 -5.74 12.53
CA VAL A 230 2.42 -6.82 11.67
C VAL A 230 3.56 -7.26 10.75
N ALA A 231 3.97 -8.53 10.84
CA ALA A 231 5.02 -9.06 9.98
C ALA A 231 4.62 -9.03 8.50
N ILE A 232 5.60 -8.90 7.61
CA ILE A 232 5.41 -8.95 6.16
C ILE A 232 5.37 -10.40 5.64
N ASP A 233 4.78 -10.59 4.45
CA ASP A 233 4.89 -11.84 3.69
C ASP A 233 5.60 -11.58 2.35
N THR A 234 6.82 -12.08 2.23
CA THR A 234 7.63 -11.95 1.01
C THR A 234 7.33 -13.04 -0.03
N ASN A 235 6.43 -14.00 0.29
CA ASN A 235 6.13 -15.13 -0.56
C ASN A 235 4.95 -14.86 -1.49
N GLN A 236 5.22 -14.55 -2.75
CA GLN A 236 4.20 -14.31 -3.78
C GLN A 236 3.14 -15.41 -3.93
N LYS A 237 3.46 -16.67 -3.62
CA LYS A 237 2.51 -17.80 -3.77
C LYS A 237 1.28 -17.65 -2.87
N ASN A 238 1.42 -16.96 -1.76
CA ASN A 238 0.31 -16.74 -0.83
C ASN A 238 -0.73 -15.78 -1.42
N ILE A 239 -0.30 -14.78 -2.21
CA ILE A 239 -1.18 -13.81 -2.87
C ILE A 239 -2.13 -14.49 -3.87
N LEU A 240 -1.67 -15.52 -4.59
CA LEU A 240 -2.48 -16.23 -5.60
C LEU A 240 -3.70 -16.97 -5.01
N GLY A 241 -3.63 -17.36 -3.75
CA GLY A 241 -4.74 -18.02 -3.04
C GLY A 241 -5.54 -17.06 -2.17
N GLU A 242 -5.19 -15.78 -2.13
CA GLU A 242 -5.77 -14.81 -1.20
C GLU A 242 -7.07 -14.23 -1.73
N ILE A 243 -8.16 -14.55 -1.05
CA ILE A 243 -9.52 -14.07 -1.37
C ILE A 243 -10.09 -13.16 -0.29
N SER A 244 -9.43 -13.00 0.85
CA SER A 244 -9.94 -12.24 1.97
C SER A 244 -8.84 -11.43 2.65
N LEU A 245 -8.97 -10.12 2.52
CA LEU A 245 -7.99 -9.12 2.95
C LEU A 245 -8.62 -8.17 3.97
N LEU A 246 -7.77 -7.57 4.80
CA LEU A 246 -8.08 -6.39 5.59
C LEU A 246 -7.21 -5.24 5.05
N LEU A 247 -7.84 -4.16 4.61
CA LEU A 247 -7.19 -2.89 4.29
C LEU A 247 -7.19 -2.02 5.53
N ILE A 248 -6.11 -1.25 5.75
CA ILE A 248 -6.04 -0.33 6.88
C ILE A 248 -5.14 0.87 6.56
N GLY A 249 -5.53 2.07 7.01
CA GLY A 249 -4.79 3.31 6.80
C GLY A 249 -5.48 4.51 7.40
N TYR A 250 -4.98 5.71 7.06
CA TYR A 250 -5.49 7.00 7.52
C TYR A 250 -5.97 7.86 6.33
N PRO A 251 -7.17 7.59 5.78
CA PRO A 251 -7.72 8.38 4.68
C PRO A 251 -8.05 9.81 5.15
N ALA A 252 -7.63 10.83 4.40
CA ALA A 252 -7.71 12.25 4.80
C ALA A 252 -8.46 13.14 3.80
N SER A 253 -8.93 12.61 2.65
CA SER A 253 -9.42 13.45 1.53
C SER A 253 -10.65 14.30 1.85
N PHE A 254 -11.49 13.88 2.78
CA PHE A 254 -12.70 14.62 3.16
C PHE A 254 -12.45 15.66 4.27
N LEU A 255 -11.22 15.69 4.79
CA LEU A 255 -10.86 16.59 5.89
C LEU A 255 -10.08 17.78 5.33
N GLY A 256 -10.44 19.00 5.70
CA GLY A 256 -9.61 20.18 5.48
C GLY A 256 -8.29 20.08 6.26
N GLY A 257 -7.28 20.87 5.88
CA GLY A 257 -5.94 20.76 6.47
C GLY A 257 -5.89 20.79 8.00
N ILE A 258 -6.72 21.62 8.66
CA ILE A 258 -6.80 21.68 10.14
C ILE A 258 -7.43 20.41 10.71
N ALA A 259 -8.50 19.89 10.10
CA ALA A 259 -9.16 18.66 10.54
C ALA A 259 -8.24 17.45 10.37
N THR A 260 -7.50 17.36 9.25
CA THR A 260 -6.48 16.31 9.04
C THR A 260 -5.41 16.31 10.14
N GLN A 261 -5.07 17.48 10.67
CA GLN A 261 -4.09 17.58 11.75
C GLN A 261 -4.65 17.18 13.13
N LYS A 262 -5.93 17.40 13.37
CA LYS A 262 -6.55 17.23 14.70
C LYS A 262 -7.46 15.99 14.82
N ASP A 263 -8.23 15.68 13.79
CA ASP A 263 -9.33 14.73 13.85
C ASP A 263 -9.21 13.61 12.80
N LEU A 264 -7.98 13.15 12.51
CA LEU A 264 -7.74 12.08 11.55
C LEU A 264 -7.92 10.71 12.20
N TRP A 265 -8.85 9.92 11.65
CA TRP A 265 -9.23 8.63 12.19
C TRP A 265 -8.68 7.49 11.35
N ILE A 266 -8.15 6.45 12.03
CA ILE A 266 -7.77 5.22 11.35
C ILE A 266 -9.01 4.50 10.82
N THR A 267 -8.93 4.04 9.58
CA THR A 267 -10.02 3.33 8.91
C THR A 267 -9.53 1.98 8.43
N SER A 268 -10.34 0.96 8.63
CA SER A 268 -10.11 -0.38 8.10
C SER A 268 -11.33 -0.87 7.35
N SER A 269 -11.13 -1.75 6.37
CA SER A 269 -12.20 -2.32 5.57
C SER A 269 -11.82 -3.70 5.05
N PRO A 270 -12.72 -4.70 5.11
CA PRO A 270 -12.51 -5.95 4.40
C PRO A 270 -12.50 -5.72 2.89
N SER A 271 -11.70 -6.51 2.18
CA SER A 271 -11.62 -6.46 0.73
C SER A 271 -11.16 -7.80 0.14
N PHE A 272 -11.00 -7.82 -1.18
CA PHE A 272 -10.47 -8.95 -1.96
C PHE A 272 -9.74 -8.43 -3.20
N ILE A 273 -8.89 -9.27 -3.79
CA ILE A 273 -8.16 -8.94 -5.01
C ILE A 273 -9.11 -9.00 -6.19
N THR A 274 -9.14 -7.95 -7.00
CA THR A 274 -9.98 -7.85 -8.21
C THR A 274 -9.18 -8.05 -9.48
N LYS A 275 -7.89 -7.64 -9.50
CA LYS A 275 -7.04 -7.69 -10.70
C LYS A 275 -5.57 -7.69 -10.31
N PHE A 276 -4.75 -8.39 -11.11
CA PHE A 276 -3.29 -8.40 -10.99
C PHE A 276 -2.64 -7.55 -12.07
N TYR A 277 -1.52 -6.90 -11.73
CA TYR A 277 -0.68 -6.13 -12.64
C TYR A 277 0.79 -6.52 -12.50
N TYR A 278 1.53 -6.34 -13.57
CA TYR A 278 2.92 -6.75 -13.74
C TYR A 278 3.70 -5.58 -14.35
N PHE A 279 4.89 -5.27 -13.81
CA PHE A 279 5.72 -4.21 -14.38
C PHE A 279 6.52 -4.71 -15.58
N ASN A 280 7.24 -5.83 -15.44
CA ASN A 280 8.15 -6.30 -16.47
C ASN A 280 7.74 -7.62 -17.09
N ASP A 281 7.42 -8.62 -16.30
CA ASP A 281 7.04 -9.96 -16.77
C ASP A 281 5.79 -10.45 -16.07
N LYS A 282 5.06 -11.35 -16.71
CA LYS A 282 3.80 -11.90 -16.20
C LYS A 282 3.97 -13.02 -15.17
N THR A 283 5.20 -13.31 -14.75
CA THR A 283 5.49 -14.35 -13.76
C THR A 283 5.45 -13.82 -12.34
N ASN A 284 5.66 -12.51 -12.18
CA ASN A 284 5.75 -11.84 -10.90
C ASN A 284 4.60 -10.85 -10.71
N ILE A 285 3.75 -11.08 -9.72
CA ILE A 285 2.70 -10.14 -9.35
C ILE A 285 3.35 -8.96 -8.63
N ASP A 286 3.32 -7.80 -9.26
CA ASP A 286 3.95 -6.59 -8.71
C ASP A 286 2.94 -5.70 -7.99
N VAL A 287 1.75 -5.58 -8.56
CA VAL A 287 0.64 -4.79 -8.03
C VAL A 287 -0.65 -5.58 -8.16
N PHE A 288 -1.58 -5.37 -7.26
CA PHE A 288 -2.95 -5.82 -7.43
C PHE A 288 -3.95 -4.73 -7.08
N SER A 289 -5.14 -4.81 -7.69
CA SER A 289 -6.26 -3.96 -7.34
C SER A 289 -7.14 -4.62 -6.28
N VAL A 290 -7.66 -3.82 -5.38
CA VAL A 290 -8.66 -4.19 -4.38
C VAL A 290 -10.03 -3.57 -4.67
N GLY A 291 -10.21 -3.04 -5.89
CA GLY A 291 -11.43 -2.40 -6.32
C GLY A 291 -11.70 -1.07 -5.62
N SER A 292 -12.95 -0.62 -5.69
CA SER A 292 -13.40 0.56 -4.96
C SER A 292 -13.56 0.26 -3.47
N ASN A 293 -13.09 1.16 -2.62
CA ASN A 293 -13.15 0.98 -1.17
C ASN A 293 -13.22 2.34 -0.47
N ILE A 294 -13.81 2.40 0.72
CA ILE A 294 -13.90 3.62 1.53
C ILE A 294 -12.50 4.20 1.88
N ILE A 295 -11.47 3.34 1.92
CA ILE A 295 -10.09 3.73 2.15
C ILE A 295 -9.45 4.39 0.91
N ALA A 296 -10.05 4.26 -0.29
CA ALA A 296 -9.54 4.82 -1.54
C ALA A 296 -9.58 6.35 -1.54
N GLN A 297 -8.74 6.96 -0.73
CA GLN A 297 -8.65 8.40 -0.51
C GLN A 297 -7.20 8.84 -0.31
N LYS A 298 -6.91 10.12 -0.58
CA LYS A 298 -5.61 10.72 -0.23
C LYS A 298 -5.32 10.52 1.26
N GLY A 299 -4.08 10.20 1.60
CA GLY A 299 -3.67 9.86 2.95
C GLY A 299 -3.64 8.36 3.25
N ALA A 300 -4.34 7.53 2.48
CA ALA A 300 -4.26 6.07 2.62
C ALA A 300 -2.96 5.46 2.09
N SER A 301 -2.23 6.19 1.23
CA SER A 301 -0.91 5.77 0.71
C SER A 301 0.03 5.32 1.82
N GLY A 302 0.66 4.16 1.66
CA GLY A 302 1.48 3.50 2.68
C GLY A 302 0.70 2.68 3.71
N GLY A 303 -0.65 2.71 3.67
CA GLY A 303 -1.50 1.83 4.45
C GLY A 303 -1.31 0.37 4.07
N ALA A 304 -1.67 -0.55 4.94
CA ALA A 304 -1.41 -1.97 4.76
C ALA A 304 -2.59 -2.73 4.15
N VAL A 305 -2.25 -3.76 3.38
CA VAL A 305 -3.14 -4.83 2.93
C VAL A 305 -2.70 -6.11 3.63
N ILE A 306 -3.55 -6.67 4.49
CA ILE A 306 -3.21 -7.78 5.37
C ILE A 306 -4.06 -9.00 5.01
N SER A 307 -3.39 -10.15 4.85
CA SER A 307 -4.04 -11.43 4.59
C SER A 307 -4.77 -11.94 5.84
N ARG A 308 -6.02 -12.36 5.67
CA ARG A 308 -6.76 -13.05 6.75
C ARG A 308 -6.34 -14.51 6.93
N TRP A 309 -5.53 -15.06 6.05
CA TRP A 309 -5.00 -16.42 6.17
C TRP A 309 -3.71 -16.45 6.98
N THR A 310 -2.82 -15.49 6.72
CA THR A 310 -1.49 -15.47 7.34
C THR A 310 -1.40 -14.48 8.50
N GLY A 311 -2.28 -13.48 8.54
CA GLY A 311 -2.18 -12.35 9.47
C GLY A 311 -0.99 -11.44 9.18
N LYS A 312 -0.41 -11.53 7.96
CA LYS A 312 0.77 -10.77 7.53
C LYS A 312 0.41 -9.71 6.51
N VAL A 313 1.27 -8.72 6.37
CA VAL A 313 1.18 -7.69 5.32
C VAL A 313 1.57 -8.31 3.98
N GLU A 314 0.66 -8.30 3.01
CA GLU A 314 0.86 -8.78 1.64
C GLU A 314 1.23 -7.65 0.68
N ALA A 315 0.78 -6.41 0.96
CA ALA A 315 1.00 -5.25 0.13
C ALA A 315 0.84 -3.94 0.91
N ILE A 316 1.30 -2.83 0.33
CA ILE A 316 0.99 -1.47 0.78
C ILE A 316 0.13 -0.74 -0.25
N LEU A 317 -0.82 0.04 0.22
CA LEU A 317 -1.67 0.89 -0.62
C LEU A 317 -0.82 1.99 -1.28
N ALA A 318 -0.92 2.17 -2.59
CA ALA A 318 -0.07 3.10 -3.32
C ALA A 318 -0.84 4.06 -4.22
N THR A 319 -1.54 3.54 -5.23
CA THR A 319 -2.16 4.34 -6.28
C THR A 319 -3.68 4.22 -6.28
N MET A 320 -4.34 5.29 -6.68
CA MET A 320 -5.77 5.29 -6.98
C MET A 320 -5.96 5.73 -8.43
N SER A 321 -6.86 5.05 -9.15
CA SER A 321 -7.31 5.58 -10.43
C SER A 321 -8.05 6.90 -10.23
N GLU A 322 -7.99 7.78 -11.20
CA GLU A 322 -8.81 8.98 -11.21
C GLU A 322 -10.29 8.60 -11.33
N GLY A 323 -11.07 8.97 -10.33
CA GLY A 323 -12.52 8.78 -10.30
C GLY A 323 -13.19 9.93 -9.56
N LYS A 324 -14.36 10.38 -10.08
CA LYS A 324 -15.11 11.49 -9.48
C LYS A 324 -15.74 11.11 -8.13
N THR A 325 -16.06 9.84 -7.94
CA THR A 325 -16.66 9.31 -6.71
C THR A 325 -15.79 8.21 -6.12
N THR A 326 -15.98 7.88 -4.85
CA THR A 326 -15.26 6.77 -4.19
C THR A 326 -15.51 5.44 -4.90
N GLU A 327 -16.73 5.21 -5.39
CA GLU A 327 -17.10 3.98 -6.09
C GLU A 327 -16.42 3.86 -7.47
N SER A 328 -16.04 4.97 -8.09
CA SER A 328 -15.35 4.98 -9.38
C SER A 328 -13.83 4.94 -9.27
N ARG A 329 -13.27 5.04 -8.06
CA ARG A 329 -11.83 4.96 -7.81
C ARG A 329 -11.41 3.52 -7.57
N GLU A 330 -10.47 3.04 -8.35
CA GLU A 330 -9.84 1.74 -8.14
C GLU A 330 -8.57 1.93 -7.29
N LEU A 331 -8.50 1.24 -6.16
CA LEU A 331 -7.37 1.30 -5.25
C LEU A 331 -6.42 0.13 -5.55
N SER A 332 -5.15 0.44 -5.77
CA SER A 332 -4.10 -0.53 -6.04
C SER A 332 -3.08 -0.60 -4.92
N ALA A 333 -2.46 -1.75 -4.77
CA ALA A 333 -1.47 -2.02 -3.75
C ALA A 333 -0.23 -2.69 -4.33
N ILE A 334 0.96 -2.22 -3.94
CA ILE A 334 2.26 -2.79 -4.32
C ILE A 334 2.52 -3.99 -3.42
N THR A 335 2.81 -5.14 -4.01
CA THR A 335 3.03 -6.38 -3.25
C THR A 335 4.35 -6.35 -2.47
N ILE A 336 4.36 -6.95 -1.27
CA ILE A 336 5.59 -7.14 -0.51
C ILE A 336 6.60 -8.00 -1.27
N ALA A 337 6.12 -8.94 -2.08
CA ALA A 337 6.97 -9.75 -2.94
C ALA A 337 7.71 -8.89 -3.99
N HIS A 338 7.05 -7.91 -4.61
CA HIS A 338 7.70 -6.93 -5.51
C HIS A 338 8.72 -6.07 -4.74
N ILE A 339 8.28 -5.48 -3.62
CA ILE A 339 9.16 -4.65 -2.77
C ILE A 339 10.41 -5.44 -2.37
N ASN A 340 10.26 -6.71 -1.97
CA ASN A 340 11.40 -7.57 -1.64
C ASN A 340 12.35 -7.80 -2.82
N ARG A 341 11.83 -7.99 -4.06
CA ARG A 341 12.67 -8.14 -5.26
C ARG A 341 13.42 -6.85 -5.58
N SER A 342 12.72 -5.73 -5.58
CA SER A 342 13.30 -4.40 -5.83
C SER A 342 14.37 -4.07 -4.77
N PHE A 343 14.05 -4.22 -3.49
CA PHE A 343 14.97 -4.00 -2.38
C PHE A 343 16.24 -4.87 -2.50
N LYS A 344 16.07 -6.16 -2.80
CA LYS A 344 17.19 -7.09 -2.99
C LYS A 344 18.05 -6.71 -4.19
N SER A 345 17.45 -6.22 -5.27
CA SER A 345 18.20 -5.76 -6.45
C SER A 345 19.08 -4.56 -6.13
N GLU A 346 18.63 -3.63 -5.29
CA GLU A 346 19.41 -2.44 -4.93
C GLU A 346 20.43 -2.71 -3.80
N THR A 347 20.05 -3.51 -2.78
CA THR A 347 20.85 -3.68 -1.56
C THR A 347 21.64 -4.99 -1.49
N GLY A 348 21.30 -5.97 -2.35
CA GLY A 348 21.86 -7.32 -2.30
C GLY A 348 21.24 -8.22 -1.22
N LYS A 349 20.38 -7.70 -0.34
CA LYS A 349 19.75 -8.43 0.77
C LYS A 349 18.22 -8.48 0.57
N SER A 350 17.57 -9.58 0.94
CA SER A 350 16.12 -9.62 1.06
C SER A 350 15.62 -8.77 2.23
N LEU A 351 14.33 -8.38 2.23
CA LEU A 351 13.73 -7.68 3.37
C LEU A 351 13.80 -8.50 4.66
N ASP A 352 13.60 -9.82 4.57
CA ASP A 352 13.68 -10.70 5.74
C ASP A 352 15.11 -10.72 6.34
N GLU A 353 16.15 -10.81 5.49
CA GLU A 353 17.56 -10.71 5.91
C GLU A 353 17.86 -9.35 6.52
N PHE A 354 17.40 -8.27 5.91
CA PHE A 354 17.59 -6.91 6.40
C PHE A 354 16.91 -6.70 7.77
N LEU A 355 15.64 -7.09 7.89
CA LEU A 355 14.87 -6.92 9.13
C LEU A 355 15.36 -7.83 10.27
N SER A 356 16.01 -8.94 9.99
CA SER A 356 16.64 -9.81 11.01
C SER A 356 18.06 -9.38 11.38
N GLY A 357 18.72 -8.58 10.54
CA GLY A 357 20.06 -8.05 10.73
C GLY A 357 20.18 -6.96 11.81
N ASN A 358 21.28 -6.25 11.85
CA ASN A 358 21.51 -5.10 12.72
C ASN A 358 20.92 -3.83 12.08
N ILE A 359 19.70 -3.44 12.52
CA ILE A 359 19.00 -2.26 11.98
C ILE A 359 19.75 -0.96 12.30
N ASP A 360 20.35 -0.84 13.49
CA ASP A 360 21.06 0.38 13.89
C ASP A 360 22.29 0.60 13.04
N GLU A 361 23.04 -0.45 12.73
CA GLU A 361 24.18 -0.39 11.81
C GLU A 361 23.72 -0.02 10.39
N SER A 362 22.68 -0.65 9.88
CA SER A 362 22.11 -0.34 8.57
C SER A 362 21.60 1.11 8.49
N PHE A 363 21.03 1.63 9.56
CA PHE A 363 20.60 3.02 9.67
C PHE A 363 21.80 3.99 9.61
N GLN A 364 22.87 3.70 10.36
CA GLN A 364 24.08 4.52 10.34
C GLN A 364 24.75 4.50 8.95
N GLU A 365 24.86 3.34 8.34
CA GLU A 365 25.42 3.18 7.00
C GLU A 365 24.61 3.97 5.95
N PHE A 366 23.28 3.84 5.96
CA PHE A 366 22.41 4.57 5.06
C PHE A 366 22.52 6.09 5.26
N THR A 367 22.48 6.54 6.51
CA THR A 367 22.53 7.97 6.86
C THR A 367 23.86 8.62 6.45
N GLN A 368 24.98 7.90 6.58
CA GLN A 368 26.28 8.43 6.26
C GLN A 368 26.61 8.36 4.77
N ASN A 369 26.23 7.28 4.09
CA ASN A 369 26.73 6.96 2.76
C ASN A 369 25.72 7.23 1.63
N THR A 370 24.41 7.13 1.90
CA THR A 370 23.37 7.19 0.87
C THR A 370 22.49 8.43 0.98
N LEU A 371 22.02 8.74 2.17
CA LEU A 371 21.08 9.83 2.42
C LEU A 371 21.55 11.20 1.88
N PRO A 372 22.84 11.62 2.02
CA PRO A 372 23.28 12.92 1.51
C PRO A 372 23.15 13.05 -0.02
N GLY A 373 23.40 11.97 -0.76
CA GLY A 373 23.23 11.93 -2.22
C GLY A 373 21.78 12.06 -2.65
N LEU A 374 20.85 11.36 -1.96
CA LEU A 374 19.41 11.44 -2.20
C LEU A 374 18.89 12.85 -1.89
N THR A 375 19.25 13.42 -0.76
CA THR A 375 18.90 14.78 -0.36
C THR A 375 19.31 15.78 -1.43
N LYS A 376 20.57 15.76 -1.86
CA LYS A 376 21.08 16.67 -2.91
C LYS A 376 20.33 16.51 -4.23
N THR A 377 20.00 15.28 -4.63
CA THR A 377 19.21 15.01 -5.84
C THR A 377 17.85 15.67 -5.79
N LEU A 378 17.14 15.55 -4.66
CA LEU A 378 15.81 16.15 -4.50
C LEU A 378 15.88 17.67 -4.40
N GLU A 379 16.81 18.22 -3.65
CA GLU A 379 17.04 19.67 -3.51
C GLU A 379 17.29 20.32 -4.88
N THR A 380 18.17 19.72 -5.68
CA THR A 380 18.45 20.19 -7.05
C THR A 380 17.20 20.18 -7.93
N ALA A 381 16.37 19.12 -7.81
CA ALA A 381 15.11 19.04 -8.56
C ALA A 381 14.13 20.15 -8.13
N VAL A 382 14.02 20.42 -6.84
CA VAL A 382 13.18 21.49 -6.27
C VAL A 382 13.63 22.89 -6.74
N GLU A 383 14.94 23.16 -6.72
CA GLU A 383 15.52 24.42 -7.19
C GLU A 383 15.23 24.66 -8.68
N ASN A 384 15.41 23.64 -9.52
CA ASN A 384 15.13 23.71 -10.95
C ASN A 384 13.64 23.98 -11.27
N ILE A 385 12.71 23.45 -10.46
CA ILE A 385 11.27 23.71 -10.60
C ILE A 385 10.94 25.17 -10.19
N SER A 386 11.67 25.73 -9.23
CA SER A 386 11.41 27.08 -8.72
C SER A 386 12.01 28.18 -9.62
N ALA A 387 12.97 27.83 -10.48
CA ALA A 387 13.64 28.72 -11.41
C ALA A 387 12.89 28.87 -12.76
N ASN A 388 11.94 27.97 -13.05
CA ASN A 388 11.09 27.97 -14.24
C ASN A 388 9.66 28.43 -13.89
#